data_8281a806d80560002ebc96c1fd61330a
#
_entry.id   8281a806d80560002ebc96c1fd61330a
#
_cell.length_a   1.000
_cell.length_b   1.000
_cell.length_c   1.000
_cell.angle_alpha   90.00
_cell.angle_beta   90.00
_cell.angle_gamma   90.00
#
_symmetry.space_group_name_H-M   'P 1'
#
loop_
_entity.id
_entity.type
_entity.pdbx_description
1 polymer ?
#
loop_
_entity_poly.entity_id
_entity_poly.type
_entity_poly.pdbx_seq_one_letter_code
_entity_poly.pdbx_strand_id
1 'polypeptide(L)'
;GVATLNGADANHPLATYAFTTNPTAASAIGIAATDSDNSGVAGTAGAANIRSGRVRLSNAYGSELLDLPLDLRLQYWLSAAQGWQSNTLDTCTAIQASDFAFAFAGAGNNLSACETAMTIGGAAPNYTATLTRPGAGNAGWSDITLNLGAAAAGNRCTAVGAAGPAAATANAPWLQFNWTGA
;
A
#
# COMPACT_ATOMS: atom_id res chain seq x y z
N GLY A 1 -3.86 27.64 26.12
CA GLY A 1 -3.21 27.37 24.86
C GLY A 1 -3.76 26.11 24.21
N VAL A 2 -3.82 26.07 22.88
CA VAL A 2 -4.21 24.86 22.13
C VAL A 2 -2.92 24.26 21.59
N ALA A 3 -2.61 23.03 21.99
CA ALA A 3 -1.54 22.25 21.38
C ALA A 3 -2.10 21.48 20.21
N THR A 4 -1.58 21.69 19.02
CA THR A 4 -1.96 20.96 17.82
C THR A 4 -0.82 20.00 17.43
N LEU A 5 -1.09 18.72 17.40
CA LEU A 5 -0.15 17.70 16.93
C LEU A 5 -0.40 17.49 15.43
N ASN A 6 0.33 18.17 14.57
CA ASN A 6 0.17 18.04 13.11
C ASN A 6 1.43 17.56 12.39
N GLY A 7 2.55 17.43 13.10
CA GLY A 7 3.83 16.99 12.52
C GLY A 7 4.41 17.92 11.47
N ALA A 8 3.84 19.10 11.27
CA ALA A 8 4.22 19.98 10.17
C ALA A 8 5.45 20.84 10.46
N ASP A 9 5.79 21.02 11.74
CA ASP A 9 6.95 21.82 12.15
C ASP A 9 7.59 21.31 13.46
N ALA A 10 8.75 21.87 13.82
CA ALA A 10 9.49 21.48 15.01
C ALA A 10 8.76 21.75 16.35
N ASN A 11 7.71 22.58 16.34
CA ASN A 11 6.94 22.92 17.52
C ASN A 11 5.69 22.04 17.69
N HIS A 12 5.42 21.17 16.71
CA HIS A 12 4.28 20.26 16.71
C HIS A 12 4.78 18.82 16.66
N PRO A 13 5.09 18.19 17.79
CA PRO A 13 5.64 16.85 17.82
C PRO A 13 4.71 15.84 17.16
N LEU A 14 5.29 14.98 16.33
CA LEU A 14 4.59 13.88 15.70
C LEU A 14 4.41 12.75 16.70
N ALA A 15 3.17 12.36 16.99
CA ALA A 15 2.88 11.15 17.72
C ALA A 15 2.89 9.96 16.74
N THR A 16 3.79 9.01 16.96
CA THR A 16 3.87 7.79 16.16
C THR A 16 3.30 6.62 16.95
N TYR A 17 2.40 5.87 16.32
CA TYR A 17 1.90 4.62 16.86
C TYR A 17 2.43 3.44 16.05
N ALA A 18 3.00 2.45 16.75
CA ALA A 18 3.44 1.21 16.13
C ALA A 18 2.68 0.02 16.72
N PHE A 19 2.18 -0.85 15.86
CA PHE A 19 1.60 -2.12 16.30
C PHE A 19 2.71 -3.06 16.79
N THR A 20 2.53 -3.62 17.98
CA THR A 20 3.48 -4.59 18.58
C THR A 20 3.12 -6.03 18.26
N THR A 21 1.89 -6.28 17.85
CA THR A 21 1.38 -7.60 17.45
C THR A 21 0.69 -7.51 16.10
N ASN A 22 0.86 -8.50 15.28
CA ASN A 22 0.37 -8.53 13.92
C ASN A 22 -0.60 -9.69 13.68
N PRO A 23 -1.71 -9.45 13.03
CA PRO A 23 -2.37 -8.17 12.86
C PRO A 23 -3.22 -7.83 14.10
N THR A 24 -3.51 -6.55 14.30
CA THR A 24 -4.28 -6.07 15.44
C THR A 24 -5.66 -5.57 14.99
N ALA A 25 -6.71 -5.96 15.70
CA ALA A 25 -8.06 -5.43 15.50
C ALA A 25 -8.11 -3.92 15.75
N ALA A 26 -9.11 -3.25 15.20
CA ALA A 26 -9.29 -1.83 15.39
C ALA A 26 -9.30 -1.45 16.88
N SER A 27 -8.48 -0.49 17.25
CA SER A 27 -8.36 -0.01 18.61
C SER A 27 -8.53 1.50 18.64
N ALA A 28 -9.29 1.99 19.60
CA ALA A 28 -9.37 3.42 19.86
C ALA A 28 -8.14 3.84 20.68
N ILE A 29 -7.39 4.81 20.15
CA ILE A 29 -6.30 5.43 20.89
C ILE A 29 -6.74 6.79 21.32
N GLY A 30 -6.77 7.00 22.66
CA GLY A 30 -6.98 8.31 23.25
C GLY A 30 -5.64 9.00 23.47
N ILE A 31 -5.55 10.27 23.08
CA ILE A 31 -4.41 11.12 23.39
C ILE A 31 -4.86 12.13 24.44
N ALA A 32 -4.28 12.03 25.65
CA ALA A 32 -4.50 13.01 26.71
C ALA A 32 -3.23 13.86 26.86
N ALA A 33 -3.39 15.14 26.95
CA ALA A 33 -2.32 16.08 27.33
C ALA A 33 -2.53 16.53 28.77
N THR A 34 -1.50 16.38 29.60
CA THR A 34 -1.45 16.95 30.95
C THR A 34 -0.33 17.94 31.02
N ASP A 35 -0.59 19.11 31.58
CA ASP A 35 0.43 20.10 31.88
C ASP A 35 0.99 19.82 33.27
N SER A 36 2.30 19.57 33.36
CA SER A 36 2.99 19.29 34.61
C SER A 36 3.19 20.53 35.50
N ASP A 37 3.12 21.71 34.90
CA ASP A 37 3.41 22.97 35.59
C ASP A 37 2.14 23.65 36.14
N ASN A 38 0.99 23.22 35.68
CA ASN A 38 -0.28 23.82 36.08
C ASN A 38 -1.30 22.76 36.43
N SER A 39 -1.43 22.50 37.70
CA SER A 39 -2.41 21.59 38.23
C SER A 39 -3.84 22.09 37.91
N GLY A 40 -4.47 21.49 36.93
CA GLY A 40 -5.86 21.76 36.58
C GLY A 40 -6.15 21.98 35.09
N VAL A 41 -5.16 22.02 34.23
CA VAL A 41 -5.38 22.04 32.77
C VAL A 41 -5.37 20.61 32.25
N ALA A 42 -6.55 20.03 32.10
CA ALA A 42 -6.74 18.78 31.41
C ALA A 42 -7.36 19.05 30.04
N GLY A 43 -6.67 18.67 28.97
CA GLY A 43 -7.22 18.71 27.63
C GLY A 43 -8.14 17.50 27.40
N THR A 44 -9.28 17.70 26.75
CA THR A 44 -10.10 16.58 26.29
C THR A 44 -9.37 15.86 25.18
N ALA A 45 -9.11 14.58 25.37
CA ALA A 45 -8.43 13.76 24.38
C ALA A 45 -9.29 13.55 23.13
N GLY A 46 -8.69 13.71 21.97
CA GLY A 46 -9.21 13.16 20.73
C GLY A 46 -9.00 11.64 20.70
N ALA A 47 -9.96 10.89 20.18
CA ALA A 47 -9.81 9.47 19.95
C ALA A 47 -9.62 9.21 18.44
N ALA A 48 -8.61 8.43 18.08
CA ALA A 48 -8.41 7.93 16.73
C ALA A 48 -8.55 6.40 16.70
N ASN A 49 -9.31 5.88 15.76
CA ASN A 49 -9.38 4.44 15.52
C ASN A 49 -8.25 4.04 14.59
N ILE A 50 -7.32 3.23 15.09
CA ILE A 50 -6.19 2.71 14.32
C ILE A 50 -6.45 1.25 14.01
N ARG A 51 -6.16 0.84 12.78
CA ARG A 51 -6.38 -0.52 12.26
C ARG A 51 -5.10 -1.02 11.59
N SER A 52 -4.83 -2.32 11.70
CA SER A 52 -3.83 -2.95 10.85
C SER A 52 -4.37 -3.02 9.42
N GLY A 53 -3.68 -2.38 8.51
CA GLY A 53 -4.03 -2.33 7.10
C GLY A 53 -3.05 -3.11 6.23
N ARG A 54 -3.50 -3.54 5.04
CA ARG A 54 -2.63 -4.07 3.99
C ARG A 54 -3.17 -3.75 2.61
N VAL A 55 -2.28 -3.78 1.63
CA VAL A 55 -2.65 -3.90 0.23
C VAL A 55 -2.52 -5.36 -0.18
N ARG A 56 -3.55 -5.91 -0.80
CA ARG A 56 -3.54 -7.24 -1.40
C ARG A 56 -3.48 -7.10 -2.91
N LEU A 57 -2.47 -7.70 -3.53
CA LEU A 57 -2.38 -7.96 -4.96
C LEU A 57 -2.45 -9.47 -5.15
N SER A 58 -3.40 -9.95 -5.96
CA SER A 58 -3.56 -11.37 -6.23
C SER A 58 -2.86 -11.76 -7.52
N ASN A 59 -2.33 -12.99 -7.56
CA ASN A 59 -1.80 -13.55 -8.79
C ASN A 59 -2.92 -13.65 -9.85
N ALA A 60 -2.57 -13.39 -11.08
CA ALA A 60 -3.45 -13.49 -12.22
C ALA A 60 -2.72 -14.10 -13.41
N TYR A 61 -3.49 -14.72 -14.31
CA TYR A 61 -2.98 -15.26 -15.58
C TYR A 61 -4.05 -15.11 -16.65
N GLY A 62 -3.58 -14.93 -17.87
CA GLY A 62 -4.42 -14.69 -19.03
C GLY A 62 -3.64 -14.87 -20.34
N SER A 63 -4.28 -14.55 -21.45
CA SER A 63 -3.64 -14.56 -22.76
C SER A 63 -2.73 -13.35 -22.95
N GLU A 64 -1.59 -13.55 -23.63
CA GLU A 64 -0.71 -12.46 -24.03
C GLU A 64 -1.34 -11.46 -25.03
N LEU A 65 -2.51 -11.81 -25.57
CA LEU A 65 -3.23 -10.98 -26.55
C LEU A 65 -4.30 -10.08 -25.91
N LEU A 66 -4.53 -10.23 -24.60
CA LEU A 66 -5.56 -9.48 -23.87
C LEU A 66 -4.96 -8.78 -22.66
N ASP A 67 -5.50 -7.62 -22.34
CA ASP A 67 -5.17 -6.93 -21.10
C ASP A 67 -5.61 -7.80 -19.90
N LEU A 68 -4.74 -7.88 -18.89
CA LEU A 68 -4.95 -8.73 -17.73
C LEU A 68 -5.35 -7.90 -16.51
N PRO A 69 -6.62 -7.97 -16.06
CA PRO A 69 -7.02 -7.32 -14.84
C PRO A 69 -6.42 -8.03 -13.61
N LEU A 70 -5.97 -7.25 -12.66
CA LEU A 70 -5.43 -7.71 -11.38
C LEU A 70 -6.38 -7.35 -10.24
N ASP A 71 -6.52 -8.25 -9.27
CA ASP A 71 -7.28 -7.98 -8.05
C ASP A 71 -6.38 -7.22 -7.04
N LEU A 72 -6.55 -5.90 -7.00
CA LEU A 72 -5.86 -4.99 -6.09
C LEU A 72 -6.87 -4.48 -5.06
N ARG A 73 -6.64 -4.77 -3.77
CA ARG A 73 -7.56 -4.40 -2.69
C ARG A 73 -6.85 -3.79 -1.51
N LEU A 74 -7.43 -2.72 -0.98
CA LEU A 74 -7.11 -2.21 0.35
C LEU A 74 -7.91 -3.00 1.38
N GLN A 75 -7.25 -3.54 2.39
CA GLN A 75 -7.86 -4.37 3.41
C GLN A 75 -7.43 -3.91 4.81
N TYR A 76 -8.27 -4.19 5.81
CA TYR A 76 -7.95 -4.06 7.22
C TYR A 76 -8.25 -5.35 7.97
N TRP A 77 -7.55 -5.58 9.05
CA TRP A 77 -7.82 -6.70 9.94
C TRP A 77 -8.97 -6.38 10.87
N LEU A 78 -10.01 -7.22 10.83
CA LEU A 78 -11.17 -7.05 11.70
C LEU A 78 -11.03 -7.83 13.00
N SER A 79 -10.75 -9.13 12.92
CA SER A 79 -10.54 -10.01 14.07
C SER A 79 -9.98 -11.37 13.60
N ALA A 80 -9.53 -12.20 14.55
CA ALA A 80 -9.10 -13.58 14.24
C ALA A 80 -10.23 -14.44 13.63
N ALA A 81 -11.48 -14.19 14.00
CA ALA A 81 -12.62 -14.93 13.47
C ALA A 81 -13.06 -14.47 12.07
N GLN A 82 -12.85 -13.21 11.72
CA GLN A 82 -13.36 -12.61 10.48
C GLN A 82 -12.26 -12.28 9.46
N GLY A 83 -11.00 -12.27 9.92
CA GLY A 83 -9.84 -12.03 9.05
C GLY A 83 -9.80 -10.63 8.43
N TRP A 84 -9.24 -10.58 7.25
CA TRP A 84 -9.06 -9.36 6.47
C TRP A 84 -10.35 -8.97 5.73
N GLN A 85 -10.76 -7.73 5.90
CA GLN A 85 -11.95 -7.15 5.27
C GLN A 85 -11.56 -6.00 4.34
N SER A 86 -12.39 -5.71 3.34
CA SER A 86 -12.18 -4.55 2.47
C SER A 86 -12.25 -3.25 3.26
N ASN A 87 -11.24 -2.40 3.11
CA ASN A 87 -11.17 -1.11 3.80
C ASN A 87 -11.90 -0.02 3.00
N THR A 88 -13.21 -0.03 3.07
CA THR A 88 -14.07 0.94 2.37
C THR A 88 -13.99 2.37 2.93
N LEU A 89 -13.35 2.55 4.08
CA LEU A 89 -13.16 3.84 4.73
C LEU A 89 -11.82 4.49 4.39
N ASP A 90 -10.96 3.79 3.66
CA ASP A 90 -9.69 4.37 3.19
C ASP A 90 -9.96 5.33 2.04
N THR A 91 -9.67 6.59 2.24
CA THR A 91 -9.82 7.65 1.23
C THR A 91 -8.50 8.37 0.98
N CYS A 92 -7.42 7.96 1.64
CA CYS A 92 -6.14 8.67 1.63
C CYS A 92 -4.97 7.86 1.06
N THR A 93 -5.08 6.53 0.98
CA THR A 93 -4.02 5.71 0.37
C THR A 93 -3.91 6.02 -1.11
N ALA A 94 -2.77 6.51 -1.56
CA ALA A 94 -2.49 6.80 -2.96
C ALA A 94 -1.59 5.70 -3.53
N ILE A 95 -2.04 5.04 -4.60
CA ILE A 95 -1.30 4.02 -5.35
C ILE A 95 -1.26 4.42 -6.81
N GLN A 96 -0.07 4.41 -7.40
CA GLN A 96 0.17 4.77 -8.78
C GLN A 96 0.89 3.63 -9.51
N ALA A 97 0.81 3.61 -10.84
CA ALA A 97 1.52 2.62 -11.66
C ALA A 97 3.04 2.64 -11.44
N SER A 98 3.60 3.81 -11.09
CA SER A 98 5.01 3.97 -10.77
C SER A 98 5.46 3.30 -9.48
N ASP A 99 4.54 2.91 -8.61
CA ASP A 99 4.86 2.28 -7.33
C ASP A 99 5.10 0.77 -7.46
N PHE A 100 4.92 0.22 -8.67
CA PHE A 100 5.12 -1.20 -8.94
C PHE A 100 6.49 -1.47 -9.56
N ALA A 101 7.20 -2.42 -8.99
CA ALA A 101 8.44 -2.97 -9.51
C ALA A 101 8.20 -4.35 -10.14
N PHE A 102 8.73 -4.57 -11.33
CA PHE A 102 8.61 -5.80 -12.10
C PHE A 102 9.96 -6.51 -12.18
N ALA A 103 9.97 -7.80 -11.92
CA ALA A 103 11.11 -8.68 -12.17
C ALA A 103 10.75 -9.72 -13.24
N PHE A 104 11.49 -9.71 -14.33
CA PHE A 104 11.31 -10.57 -15.52
C PHE A 104 12.44 -11.57 -15.58
N ALA A 105 12.48 -12.56 -14.71
CA ALA A 105 13.56 -13.53 -14.67
C ALA A 105 13.03 -14.96 -14.81
N GLY A 106 13.80 -15.82 -15.44
CA GLY A 106 13.51 -17.25 -15.47
C GLY A 106 13.69 -17.89 -16.84
N ALA A 107 14.10 -19.16 -16.84
CA ALA A 107 14.21 -19.96 -18.06
C ALA A 107 12.83 -20.22 -18.67
N GLY A 108 12.71 -20.02 -19.98
CA GLY A 108 11.43 -20.20 -20.69
C GLY A 108 10.47 -19.00 -20.61
N ASN A 109 10.93 -17.88 -20.05
CA ASN A 109 10.18 -16.64 -20.03
C ASN A 109 10.47 -15.85 -21.31
N ASN A 110 9.48 -15.69 -22.18
CA ASN A 110 9.58 -14.87 -23.39
C ASN A 110 9.13 -13.43 -23.15
N LEU A 111 8.56 -13.15 -21.97
CA LEU A 111 8.17 -11.80 -21.58
C LEU A 111 9.41 -11.03 -21.15
N SER A 112 9.79 -10.02 -21.94
CA SER A 112 10.92 -9.15 -21.65
C SER A 112 10.52 -7.94 -20.83
N ALA A 113 11.55 -7.18 -20.39
CA ALA A 113 11.33 -6.03 -19.52
C ALA A 113 10.38 -5.01 -20.14
N CYS A 114 9.27 -4.77 -19.45
CA CYS A 114 8.23 -3.80 -19.82
C CYS A 114 7.55 -4.02 -21.18
N GLU A 115 7.48 -5.25 -21.68
CA GLU A 115 6.54 -5.61 -22.77
C GLU A 115 5.08 -5.56 -22.29
N THR A 116 4.87 -5.66 -21.00
CA THR A 116 3.61 -5.31 -20.32
C THR A 116 3.83 -4.13 -19.40
N ALA A 117 2.81 -3.35 -19.15
CA ALA A 117 2.86 -2.18 -18.27
C ALA A 117 1.69 -2.16 -17.31
N MET A 118 1.91 -1.61 -16.11
CA MET A 118 0.86 -1.40 -15.11
C MET A 118 0.06 -0.15 -15.44
N THR A 119 -1.25 -0.27 -15.41
CA THR A 119 -2.18 0.85 -15.38
C THR A 119 -3.01 0.80 -14.11
N ILE A 120 -3.14 1.93 -13.43
CA ILE A 120 -3.96 2.08 -12.23
C ILE A 120 -5.05 3.10 -12.53
N GLY A 121 -6.29 2.69 -12.31
CA GLY A 121 -7.46 3.54 -12.38
C GLY A 121 -8.18 3.61 -11.04
N GLY A 122 -9.10 4.58 -10.92
CA GLY A 122 -9.85 4.80 -9.68
C GLY A 122 -9.02 5.52 -8.61
N ALA A 123 -9.49 5.42 -7.39
CA ALA A 123 -8.86 5.97 -6.19
C ALA A 123 -9.27 5.12 -4.98
N ALA A 124 -8.59 5.29 -3.85
CA ALA A 124 -8.98 4.62 -2.63
C ALA A 124 -10.46 4.85 -2.29
N PRO A 125 -11.17 3.82 -1.86
CA PRO A 125 -10.73 2.45 -1.65
C PRO A 125 -10.81 1.55 -2.91
N ASN A 126 -11.30 2.06 -4.04
CA ASN A 126 -11.71 1.28 -5.22
C ASN A 126 -10.71 1.49 -6.37
N TYR A 127 -9.56 0.84 -6.28
CA TYR A 127 -8.60 0.80 -7.35
C TYR A 127 -8.94 -0.27 -8.39
N THR A 128 -8.61 0.01 -9.64
CA THR A 128 -8.51 -0.97 -10.72
C THR A 128 -7.05 -1.06 -11.16
N ALA A 129 -6.52 -2.27 -11.24
CA ALA A 129 -5.17 -2.51 -11.72
C ALA A 129 -5.24 -3.41 -12.95
N THR A 130 -4.50 -3.07 -13.99
CA THR A 130 -4.49 -3.83 -15.24
C THR A 130 -3.08 -3.88 -15.81
N LEU A 131 -2.65 -5.05 -16.25
CA LEU A 131 -1.47 -5.19 -17.08
C LEU A 131 -1.89 -5.10 -18.54
N THR A 132 -1.22 -4.27 -19.31
CA THR A 132 -1.42 -4.20 -20.75
C THR A 132 -0.95 -5.48 -21.42
N ARG A 133 -1.64 -5.92 -22.46
CA ARG A 133 -1.25 -7.09 -23.25
C ARG A 133 0.19 -6.94 -23.79
N PRO A 134 1.05 -7.92 -23.60
CA PRO A 134 2.41 -7.87 -24.15
C PRO A 134 2.49 -8.13 -25.67
N GLY A 135 1.48 -8.78 -26.24
CA GLY A 135 1.43 -9.12 -27.66
C GLY A 135 1.88 -10.55 -27.95
N ALA A 136 1.62 -10.98 -29.18
CA ALA A 136 1.89 -12.36 -29.63
C ALA A 136 3.38 -12.71 -29.52
N GLY A 137 3.67 -13.88 -28.97
CA GLY A 137 5.03 -14.39 -28.78
C GLY A 137 5.70 -13.98 -27.48
N ASN A 138 5.07 -13.11 -26.69
CA ASN A 138 5.60 -12.59 -25.43
C ASN A 138 4.95 -13.29 -24.22
N ALA A 139 4.69 -14.57 -24.35
CA ALA A 139 4.18 -15.39 -23.26
C ALA A 139 5.24 -15.56 -22.16
N GLY A 140 4.87 -15.32 -20.90
CA GLY A 140 5.80 -15.43 -19.79
C GLY A 140 5.19 -15.00 -18.48
N TRP A 141 6.04 -14.66 -17.53
CA TRP A 141 5.61 -14.20 -16.21
C TRP A 141 6.50 -13.07 -15.69
N SER A 142 5.99 -12.34 -14.74
CA SER A 142 6.73 -11.35 -13.98
C SER A 142 6.31 -11.39 -12.52
N ASP A 143 7.29 -11.30 -11.63
CA ASP A 143 7.03 -11.02 -10.23
C ASP A 143 6.79 -9.52 -10.06
N ILE A 144 5.68 -9.17 -9.43
CA ILE A 144 5.28 -7.78 -9.25
C ILE A 144 5.27 -7.44 -7.77
N THR A 145 6.05 -6.44 -7.40
CA THR A 145 6.12 -5.92 -6.03
C THR A 145 5.58 -4.51 -5.99
N LEU A 146 4.66 -4.24 -5.07
CA LEU A 146 4.20 -2.89 -4.78
C LEU A 146 5.07 -2.26 -3.68
N ASN A 147 5.70 -1.14 -3.98
CA ASN A 147 6.51 -0.37 -3.05
C ASN A 147 5.63 0.59 -2.25
N LEU A 148 5.48 0.31 -0.97
CA LEU A 148 4.65 1.13 -0.07
C LEU A 148 5.45 2.12 0.79
N GLY A 149 6.73 1.90 0.98
CA GLY A 149 7.57 2.77 1.81
C GLY A 149 9.07 2.68 1.50
N ALA A 150 9.49 1.68 0.73
CA ALA A 150 10.86 1.53 0.25
C ALA A 150 10.86 1.01 -1.17
N ALA A 151 11.83 1.43 -1.99
CA ALA A 151 11.95 0.95 -3.35
C ALA A 151 12.42 -0.52 -3.37
N ALA A 152 11.69 -1.38 -4.09
CA ALA A 152 12.13 -2.73 -4.41
C ALA A 152 13.03 -2.71 -5.65
N ALA A 153 13.86 -3.75 -5.80
CA ALA A 153 14.58 -3.98 -7.06
C ALA A 153 13.59 -4.37 -8.17
N GLY A 154 13.86 -3.92 -9.39
CA GLY A 154 13.03 -4.24 -10.54
C GLY A 154 12.81 -3.06 -11.47
N ASN A 155 12.09 -3.30 -12.54
CA ASN A 155 11.77 -2.28 -13.53
C ASN A 155 10.45 -1.59 -13.18
N ARG A 156 10.40 -0.30 -13.38
CA ARG A 156 9.15 0.45 -13.38
C ARG A 156 8.57 0.43 -14.80
N CYS A 157 7.49 -0.29 -15.01
CA CYS A 157 6.82 -0.43 -16.29
C CYS A 157 5.50 0.34 -16.29
N THR A 158 5.55 1.65 -16.53
CA THR A 158 4.38 2.52 -16.62
C THR A 158 3.90 2.73 -18.06
N ALA A 159 4.68 2.27 -19.04
CA ALA A 159 4.31 2.20 -20.44
C ALA A 159 5.03 1.03 -21.08
N VAL A 160 4.42 0.44 -22.12
CA VAL A 160 5.03 -0.66 -22.90
C VAL A 160 6.31 -0.17 -23.57
N GLY A 161 7.38 -0.95 -23.46
CA GLY A 161 8.70 -0.64 -24.00
C GLY A 161 9.51 0.38 -23.21
N ALA A 162 8.94 0.96 -22.15
CA ALA A 162 9.60 1.97 -21.35
C ALA A 162 10.08 1.39 -20.00
N ALA A 163 11.14 0.58 -20.06
CA ALA A 163 11.83 0.13 -18.86
C ALA A 163 12.50 1.31 -18.15
N GLY A 164 12.15 1.53 -16.90
CA GLY A 164 12.72 2.56 -16.05
C GLY A 164 13.55 1.95 -14.90
N PRO A 165 14.21 2.79 -14.09
CA PRO A 165 14.85 2.35 -12.86
C PRO A 165 13.82 1.78 -11.88
N ALA A 166 14.28 1.27 -10.75
CA ALA A 166 13.42 0.78 -9.68
C ALA A 166 12.24 1.72 -9.40
N ALA A 167 11.12 1.14 -9.05
CA ALA A 167 9.87 1.86 -8.84
C ALA A 167 10.02 2.96 -7.78
N ALA A 168 9.26 4.02 -7.93
CA ALA A 168 9.01 4.97 -6.86
C ALA A 168 8.36 4.27 -5.65
N THR A 169 8.18 4.97 -4.57
CA THR A 169 7.49 4.46 -3.38
C THR A 169 6.18 5.18 -3.20
N ALA A 170 5.10 4.44 -2.97
CA ALA A 170 3.89 5.01 -2.43
C ALA A 170 4.17 5.51 -1.02
N ASN A 171 3.61 6.66 -0.65
CA ASN A 171 3.80 7.22 0.70
C ASN A 171 2.85 6.56 1.70
N ALA A 172 2.96 5.24 1.83
CA ALA A 172 2.10 4.42 2.68
C ALA A 172 2.91 3.32 3.42
N PRO A 173 4.00 3.68 4.13
CA PRO A 173 4.86 2.70 4.79
C PRO A 173 4.15 1.87 5.85
N TRP A 174 3.05 2.37 6.42
CA TRP A 174 2.22 1.66 7.38
C TRP A 174 1.46 0.46 6.79
N LEU A 175 1.41 0.31 5.46
CA LEU A 175 0.82 -0.82 4.75
C LEU A 175 1.87 -1.84 4.26
N GLN A 176 3.15 -1.61 4.53
CA GLN A 176 4.27 -2.39 3.99
C GLN A 176 4.49 -3.74 4.69
N PHE A 177 3.74 -4.06 5.71
CA PHE A 177 3.94 -5.28 6.46
C PHE A 177 3.50 -6.53 5.70
N ASN A 178 4.35 -7.54 5.75
CA ASN A 178 3.97 -8.88 5.29
C ASN A 178 3.18 -9.57 6.41
N TRP A 179 1.88 -9.40 6.39
CA TRP A 179 0.96 -10.03 7.34
C TRP A 179 0.74 -11.50 6.96
N THR A 180 1.81 -12.31 6.98
CA THR A 180 1.71 -13.75 6.73
C THR A 180 1.21 -14.47 7.97
N GLY A 181 0.25 -15.35 7.81
CA GLY A 181 -0.22 -16.25 8.88
C GLY A 181 -1.45 -15.79 9.64
N ALA A 182 -2.23 -14.87 9.09
CA ALA A 182 -3.56 -14.53 9.58
C ALA A 182 -4.63 -15.00 8.60
#